data_d2e6029c5ea1acc4d45b5512dafde570
#
_entry.id   d2e6029c5ea1acc4d45b5512dafde570
#
_cell.length_a   1.000
_cell.length_b   1.000
_cell.length_c   1.000
_cell.angle_alpha   90.00
_cell.angle_beta   90.00
_cell.angle_gamma   90.00
#
_symmetry.space_group_name_H-M   'P 1'
#
loop_
_entity.id
_entity.type
_entity.pdbx_description
1 polymer ?
#
loop_
_entity_poly.entity_id
_entity_poly.type
_entity_poly.pdbx_seq_one_letter_code
_entity_poly.pdbx_strand_id
1 'polypeptide(L)'
;MRDLTSLPVEPVGPDDHVRRGDGEPLIVYAEFSCPDCAVAAERLRESGASVCFRHFALAARSPRAVKLAIASEAAARQGFFWEFHDSLFADQGRLDDPHLWQRCELIGIDVDRFEGDRRDLQLAERVAADATAAMRAGATGAPTFIVDGVPQSQFPSA
;
A
#
# COMPACT_ATOMS: atom_id res chain seq x y z
N MET A 1 -12.70 24.48 -8.79
CA MET A 1 -14.03 23.86 -8.96
C MET A 1 -13.96 22.41 -8.49
N ARG A 2 -14.78 22.02 -7.54
CA ARG A 2 -14.86 20.61 -7.15
C ARG A 2 -15.40 19.79 -8.32
N ASP A 3 -14.70 18.75 -8.69
CA ASP A 3 -15.23 17.78 -9.63
C ASP A 3 -16.38 17.04 -8.95
N LEU A 4 -17.60 17.32 -9.37
CA LEU A 4 -18.80 16.72 -8.80
C LEU A 4 -18.96 15.23 -9.17
N THR A 5 -18.07 14.71 -10.03
CA THR A 5 -18.08 13.29 -10.42
C THR A 5 -17.23 12.42 -9.50
N SER A 6 -16.34 13.02 -8.68
CA SER A 6 -15.48 12.28 -7.75
C SER A 6 -16.21 12.01 -6.43
N LEU A 7 -16.04 10.79 -5.93
CA LEU A 7 -16.53 10.43 -4.60
C LEU A 7 -15.55 10.87 -3.52
N PRO A 8 -16.03 11.19 -2.30
CA PRO A 8 -15.13 11.52 -1.21
C PRO A 8 -14.26 10.31 -0.82
N VAL A 9 -13.05 10.62 -0.34
CA VAL A 9 -12.13 9.61 0.20
C VAL A 9 -12.66 9.17 1.58
N GLU A 10 -12.72 7.85 1.79
CA GLU A 10 -13.07 7.32 3.09
C GLU A 10 -12.02 7.73 4.13
N PRO A 11 -12.45 8.22 5.32
CA PRO A 11 -11.50 8.55 6.38
C PRO A 11 -10.76 7.30 6.88
N VAL A 12 -9.65 7.52 7.58
CA VAL A 12 -8.89 6.44 8.19
C VAL A 12 -9.80 5.66 9.16
N GLY A 13 -9.90 4.36 8.95
CA GLY A 13 -10.74 3.46 9.73
C GLY A 13 -9.94 2.37 10.44
N PRO A 14 -10.62 1.51 11.22
CA PRO A 14 -9.96 0.50 12.07
C PRO A 14 -9.26 -0.61 11.26
N ASP A 15 -9.67 -0.83 10.02
CA ASP A 15 -9.08 -1.86 9.16
C ASP A 15 -7.93 -1.34 8.30
N ASP A 16 -7.66 -0.04 8.35
CA ASP A 16 -6.55 0.55 7.63
C ASP A 16 -5.20 0.20 8.25
N HIS A 17 -4.18 0.10 7.40
CA HIS A 17 -2.80 -0.03 7.86
C HIS A 17 -2.25 1.36 8.21
N VAL A 18 -2.06 1.60 9.49
CA VAL A 18 -1.58 2.89 9.99
C VAL A 18 -0.28 2.70 10.76
N ARG A 19 0.75 3.43 10.35
CA ARG A 19 1.98 3.56 11.13
C ARG A 19 1.97 4.92 11.80
N ARG A 20 1.92 4.89 13.14
CA ARG A 20 1.86 6.11 13.94
C ARG A 20 3.21 6.83 13.97
N GLY A 21 3.17 8.12 13.83
CA GLY A 21 4.26 9.07 13.94
C GLY A 21 3.70 10.41 14.36
N ASP A 22 4.24 11.49 13.81
CA ASP A 22 3.77 12.84 14.12
C ASP A 22 2.53 13.20 13.31
N GLY A 23 1.53 13.79 13.98
CA GLY A 23 0.34 14.35 13.36
C GLY A 23 -0.68 13.31 12.90
N GLU A 24 -1.69 13.77 12.20
CA GLU A 24 -2.73 12.93 11.62
C GLU A 24 -2.16 12.08 10.48
N PRO A 25 -2.63 10.82 10.33
CA PRO A 25 -2.13 9.96 9.27
C PRO A 25 -2.40 10.54 7.88
N LEU A 26 -1.35 10.64 7.08
CA LEU A 26 -1.45 10.94 5.67
C LEU A 26 -1.86 9.68 4.92
N ILE A 27 -2.97 9.73 4.20
CA ILE A 27 -3.43 8.61 3.37
C ILE A 27 -2.61 8.61 2.08
N VAL A 28 -1.97 7.47 1.81
CA VAL A 28 -1.16 7.26 0.60
C VAL A 28 -1.67 6.02 -0.12
N TYR A 29 -2.08 6.19 -1.37
CA TYR A 29 -2.36 5.09 -2.29
C TYR A 29 -1.11 4.76 -3.08
N ALA A 30 -0.63 3.54 -2.99
CA ALA A 30 0.63 3.14 -3.61
C ALA A 30 0.66 1.65 -3.96
N GLU A 31 1.67 1.25 -4.71
CA GLU A 31 1.92 -0.16 -5.01
C GLU A 31 3.42 -0.48 -4.94
N PHE A 32 3.77 -1.73 -4.67
CA PHE A 32 5.12 -2.09 -4.24
C PHE A 32 6.15 -2.21 -5.36
N SER A 33 5.73 -2.29 -6.62
CA SER A 33 6.65 -2.33 -7.76
C SER A 33 6.95 -0.95 -8.35
N CYS A 34 6.31 0.08 -7.84
CA CYS A 34 6.42 1.46 -8.33
C CYS A 34 7.65 2.15 -7.72
N PRO A 35 8.64 2.60 -8.55
CA PRO A 35 9.82 3.30 -8.03
C PRO A 35 9.50 4.61 -7.31
N ASP A 36 8.56 5.39 -7.83
CA ASP A 36 8.14 6.65 -7.19
C ASP A 36 7.45 6.40 -5.85
N CYS A 37 6.76 5.28 -5.71
CA CYS A 37 6.16 4.87 -4.44
C CYS A 37 7.24 4.53 -3.41
N ALA A 38 8.34 3.90 -3.82
CA ALA A 38 9.46 3.62 -2.94
C ALA A 38 10.13 4.92 -2.45
N VAL A 39 10.30 5.90 -3.33
CA VAL A 39 10.84 7.21 -2.97
C VAL A 39 9.92 7.90 -1.97
N ALA A 40 8.61 7.88 -2.21
CA ALA A 40 7.63 8.47 -1.31
C ALA A 40 7.65 7.79 0.07
N ALA A 41 7.73 6.47 0.10
CA ALA A 41 7.79 5.70 1.35
C ALA A 41 9.02 6.09 2.19
N GLU A 42 10.18 6.24 1.56
CA GLU A 42 11.41 6.64 2.24
C GLU A 42 11.31 8.08 2.78
N ARG A 43 10.77 9.01 1.97
CA ARG A 43 10.57 10.38 2.42
C ARG A 43 9.62 10.48 3.61
N LEU A 44 8.54 9.69 3.59
CA LEU A 44 7.59 9.64 4.71
C LEU A 44 8.24 9.07 5.97
N ARG A 45 9.04 8.02 5.82
CA ARG A 45 9.77 7.43 6.93
C ARG A 45 10.75 8.43 7.56
N GLU A 46 11.49 9.16 6.73
CA GLU A 46 12.44 10.18 7.19
C GLU A 46 11.74 11.36 7.88
N SER A 47 10.55 11.72 7.42
CA SER A 47 9.80 12.83 8.00
C SER A 47 9.22 12.54 9.38
N GLY A 48 9.08 11.26 9.75
CA GLY A 48 8.42 10.86 10.99
C GLY A 48 6.90 11.03 11.01
N ALA A 49 6.28 11.32 9.86
CA ALA A 49 4.83 11.49 9.77
C ALA A 49 4.07 10.19 10.00
N SER A 50 2.85 10.30 10.53
CA SER A 50 1.91 9.18 10.54
C SER A 50 1.45 8.88 9.12
N VAL A 51 1.35 7.59 8.76
CA VAL A 51 1.00 7.15 7.40
C VAL A 51 -0.13 6.14 7.46
N CYS A 52 -1.12 6.32 6.60
CA CYS A 52 -2.14 5.33 6.29
C CYS A 52 -1.89 4.82 4.88
N PHE A 53 -1.52 3.56 4.75
CA PHE A 53 -1.24 2.93 3.45
C PHE A 53 -2.49 2.26 2.89
N ARG A 54 -2.80 2.55 1.63
CA ARG A 54 -3.84 1.87 0.87
C ARG A 54 -3.31 1.43 -0.48
N HIS A 55 -3.81 0.32 -1.00
CA HIS A 55 -3.33 -0.24 -2.25
C HIS A 55 -3.87 0.51 -3.47
N PHE A 56 -2.99 0.78 -4.42
CA PHE A 56 -3.35 1.22 -5.77
C PHE A 56 -2.68 0.29 -6.79
N ALA A 57 -3.09 -0.97 -6.78
CA ALA A 57 -2.52 -2.01 -7.62
C ALA A 57 -3.52 -2.38 -8.72
N LEU A 58 -3.14 -2.13 -9.97
CA LEU A 58 -3.98 -2.38 -11.15
C LEU A 58 -3.34 -3.46 -12.02
N ALA A 59 -4.04 -4.58 -12.20
CA ALA A 59 -3.56 -5.70 -13.01
C ALA A 59 -3.26 -5.30 -14.45
N ALA A 60 -4.03 -4.35 -15.01
CA ALA A 60 -3.83 -3.82 -16.36
C ALA A 60 -2.49 -3.10 -16.53
N ARG A 61 -1.95 -2.50 -15.46
CA ARG A 61 -0.65 -1.81 -15.47
C ARG A 61 0.48 -2.74 -15.09
N SER A 62 0.28 -3.56 -14.07
CA SER A 62 1.29 -4.49 -13.56
C SER A 62 0.60 -5.64 -12.83
N PRO A 63 0.54 -6.85 -13.43
CA PRO A 63 0.02 -8.03 -12.73
C PRO A 63 0.80 -8.34 -11.44
N ARG A 64 2.09 -8.04 -11.42
CA ARG A 64 2.93 -8.27 -10.23
C ARG A 64 2.54 -7.34 -9.08
N ALA A 65 2.12 -6.11 -9.37
CA ALA A 65 1.68 -5.17 -8.34
C ALA A 65 0.52 -5.72 -7.51
N VAL A 66 -0.46 -6.36 -8.15
CA VAL A 66 -1.60 -6.98 -7.45
C VAL A 66 -1.12 -8.15 -6.57
N LYS A 67 -0.22 -8.98 -7.08
CA LYS A 67 0.32 -10.11 -6.31
C LYS A 67 1.10 -9.66 -5.08
N LEU A 68 1.88 -8.58 -5.21
CA LEU A 68 2.63 -7.99 -4.09
C LEU A 68 1.70 -7.37 -3.05
N ALA A 69 0.65 -6.69 -3.50
CA ALA A 69 -0.37 -6.13 -2.60
C ALA A 69 -1.05 -7.24 -1.79
N ILE A 70 -1.45 -8.34 -2.43
CA ILE A 70 -2.03 -9.51 -1.76
C ILE A 70 -1.03 -10.12 -0.77
N ALA A 71 0.25 -10.23 -1.16
CA ALA A 71 1.30 -10.74 -0.28
C ALA A 71 1.45 -9.88 0.98
N SER A 72 1.38 -8.56 0.84
CA SER A 72 1.45 -7.65 2.00
C SER A 72 0.26 -7.86 2.96
N GLU A 73 -0.93 -8.16 2.43
CA GLU A 73 -2.09 -8.48 3.24
C GLU A 73 -1.94 -9.83 3.96
N ALA A 74 -1.31 -10.82 3.31
CA ALA A 74 -0.97 -12.07 3.96
C ALA A 74 0.01 -11.86 5.13
N ALA A 75 1.01 -11.02 4.94
CA ALA A 75 1.92 -10.62 6.02
C ALA A 75 1.17 -9.90 7.15
N ALA A 76 0.21 -9.05 6.80
CA ALA A 76 -0.62 -8.31 7.77
C ALA A 76 -1.42 -9.25 8.67
N ARG A 77 -1.89 -10.38 8.15
CA ARG A 77 -2.61 -11.39 8.95
C ARG A 77 -1.78 -11.99 10.07
N GLN A 78 -0.46 -11.94 9.94
CA GLN A 78 0.47 -12.39 10.98
C GLN A 78 1.06 -11.22 11.79
N GLY A 79 0.58 -10.01 11.57
CA GLY A 79 1.00 -8.82 12.30
C GLY A 79 2.27 -8.15 11.76
N PHE A 80 2.66 -8.43 10.51
CA PHE A 80 3.92 -7.98 9.93
C PHE A 80 3.75 -7.11 8.68
N PHE A 81 2.64 -6.36 8.58
CA PHE A 81 2.40 -5.52 7.40
C PHE A 81 3.56 -4.54 7.16
N TRP A 82 3.93 -3.75 8.18
CA TRP A 82 4.91 -2.67 8.00
C TRP A 82 6.32 -3.19 7.75
N GLU A 83 6.72 -4.26 8.41
CA GLU A 83 8.02 -4.92 8.17
C GLU A 83 8.10 -5.43 6.73
N PHE A 84 7.03 -6.03 6.23
CA PHE A 84 6.95 -6.54 4.86
C PHE A 84 6.91 -5.38 3.86
N HIS A 85 6.09 -4.36 4.10
CA HIS A 85 6.02 -3.11 3.34
C HIS A 85 7.40 -2.49 3.17
N ASP A 86 8.11 -2.29 4.26
CA ASP A 86 9.43 -1.67 4.23
C ASP A 86 10.43 -2.51 3.46
N SER A 87 10.39 -3.84 3.60
CA SER A 87 11.31 -4.74 2.91
C SER A 87 11.09 -4.74 1.38
N LEU A 88 9.83 -4.64 0.93
CA LEU A 88 9.52 -4.57 -0.50
C LEU A 88 10.04 -3.28 -1.13
N PHE A 89 9.79 -2.15 -0.49
CA PHE A 89 10.26 -0.86 -1.00
C PHE A 89 11.78 -0.71 -0.93
N ALA A 90 12.42 -1.36 0.04
CA ALA A 90 13.88 -1.31 0.17
C ALA A 90 14.62 -2.11 -0.90
N ASP A 91 13.97 -3.08 -1.53
CA ASP A 91 14.61 -3.94 -2.54
C ASP A 91 13.63 -4.33 -3.64
N GLN A 92 13.34 -3.40 -4.54
CA GLN A 92 12.42 -3.61 -5.65
C GLN A 92 13.02 -4.47 -6.78
N GLY A 93 14.29 -4.80 -6.72
CA GLY A 93 14.92 -5.71 -7.67
C GLY A 93 14.67 -7.20 -7.38
N ARG A 94 14.08 -7.51 -6.21
CA ARG A 94 13.88 -8.89 -5.72
C ARG A 94 12.43 -9.08 -5.25
N LEU A 95 11.51 -9.06 -6.19
CA LEU A 95 10.07 -9.13 -5.92
C LEU A 95 9.42 -10.44 -6.40
N ASP A 96 10.20 -11.41 -6.88
CA ASP A 96 9.73 -12.73 -7.25
C ASP A 96 9.46 -13.62 -6.03
N ASP A 97 8.71 -14.70 -6.20
CA ASP A 97 8.26 -15.55 -5.10
C ASP A 97 9.38 -16.09 -4.22
N PRO A 98 10.50 -16.62 -4.73
CA PRO A 98 11.59 -17.06 -3.85
C PRO A 98 12.12 -15.96 -2.94
N HIS A 99 12.18 -14.72 -3.41
CA HIS A 99 12.62 -13.58 -2.61
C HIS A 99 11.54 -13.15 -1.59
N LEU A 100 10.25 -13.34 -1.91
CA LEU A 100 9.18 -13.13 -0.93
C LEU A 100 9.30 -14.13 0.23
N TRP A 101 9.58 -15.39 -0.05
CA TRP A 101 9.77 -16.42 0.97
C TRP A 101 10.98 -16.10 1.87
N GLN A 102 12.08 -15.63 1.27
CA GLN A 102 13.25 -15.16 2.00
C GLN A 102 12.89 -14.04 2.98
N ARG A 103 12.10 -13.06 2.52
CA ARG A 103 11.62 -11.98 3.40
C ARG A 103 10.81 -12.51 4.57
N CYS A 104 9.92 -13.45 4.29
CA CYS A 104 9.12 -14.08 5.35
C CYS A 104 10.02 -14.69 6.42
N GLU A 105 11.04 -15.44 6.02
CA GLU A 105 11.98 -16.07 6.95
C GLU A 105 12.75 -15.03 7.78
N LEU A 106 13.24 -13.97 7.14
CA LEU A 106 13.99 -12.91 7.82
C LEU A 106 13.12 -12.12 8.80
N ILE A 107 11.85 -11.91 8.47
CA ILE A 107 10.91 -11.14 9.31
C ILE A 107 10.35 -12.00 10.44
N GLY A 108 10.23 -13.30 10.23
CA GLY A 108 9.60 -14.23 11.17
C GLY A 108 8.16 -14.59 10.81
N ILE A 109 7.80 -14.46 9.53
CA ILE A 109 6.50 -14.83 8.99
C ILE A 109 6.51 -16.34 8.68
N ASP A 110 5.47 -17.05 9.11
CA ASP A 110 5.26 -18.46 8.74
C ASP A 110 4.94 -18.54 7.25
N VAL A 111 5.82 -19.21 6.47
CA VAL A 111 5.71 -19.25 5.01
C VAL A 111 4.51 -20.07 4.54
N ASP A 112 4.22 -21.20 5.18
CA ASP A 112 3.08 -22.04 4.78
C ASP A 112 1.75 -21.31 4.98
N ARG A 113 1.60 -20.64 6.09
CA ARG A 113 0.42 -19.81 6.37
C ARG A 113 0.34 -18.63 5.40
N PHE A 114 1.46 -17.97 5.14
CA PHE A 114 1.56 -16.88 4.17
C PHE A 114 1.08 -17.31 2.78
N GLU A 115 1.55 -18.47 2.29
CA GLU A 115 1.14 -19.01 1.01
C GLU A 115 -0.35 -19.39 0.98
N GLY A 116 -0.88 -19.94 2.05
CA GLY A 116 -2.29 -20.24 2.19
C GLY A 116 -3.15 -18.97 2.14
N ASP A 117 -2.74 -17.95 2.88
CA ASP A 117 -3.45 -16.66 2.93
C ASP A 117 -3.41 -15.92 1.57
N ARG A 118 -2.32 -16.03 0.82
CA ARG A 118 -2.22 -15.43 -0.53
C ARG A 118 -3.29 -15.95 -1.50
N ARG A 119 -3.85 -17.12 -1.25
CA ARG A 119 -4.91 -17.73 -2.07
C ARG A 119 -6.31 -17.34 -1.63
N ASP A 120 -6.44 -16.65 -0.51
CA ASP A 120 -7.72 -16.23 0.02
C ASP A 120 -8.28 -15.08 -0.83
N LEU A 121 -9.46 -15.30 -1.40
CA LEU A 121 -10.13 -14.30 -2.25
C LEU A 121 -10.46 -13.01 -1.50
N GLN A 122 -10.62 -13.06 -0.19
CA GLN A 122 -10.87 -11.86 0.61
C GLN A 122 -9.73 -10.85 0.52
N LEU A 123 -8.48 -11.33 0.42
CA LEU A 123 -7.32 -10.43 0.26
C LEU A 123 -7.33 -9.77 -1.12
N ALA A 124 -7.64 -10.52 -2.17
CA ALA A 124 -7.78 -9.97 -3.51
C ALA A 124 -8.91 -8.93 -3.59
N GLU A 125 -10.03 -9.20 -2.93
CA GLU A 125 -11.16 -8.28 -2.85
C GLU A 125 -10.79 -6.97 -2.15
N ARG A 126 -10.05 -7.05 -1.05
CA ARG A 126 -9.56 -5.86 -0.34
C ARG A 126 -8.66 -5.01 -1.24
N VAL A 127 -7.71 -5.62 -1.92
CA VAL A 127 -6.80 -4.94 -2.84
C VAL A 127 -7.56 -4.26 -3.96
N ALA A 128 -8.54 -4.96 -4.56
CA ALA A 128 -9.38 -4.41 -5.61
C ALA A 128 -10.26 -3.27 -5.11
N ALA A 129 -10.81 -3.38 -3.91
CA ALA A 129 -11.65 -2.34 -3.32
C ALA A 129 -10.87 -1.05 -3.06
N ASP A 130 -9.63 -1.14 -2.59
CA ASP A 130 -8.76 0.02 -2.40
C ASP A 130 -8.52 0.76 -3.72
N ALA A 131 -8.17 0.04 -4.78
CA ALA A 131 -7.92 0.61 -6.09
C ALA A 131 -9.18 1.27 -6.67
N THR A 132 -10.33 0.60 -6.54
CA THR A 132 -11.61 1.13 -7.01
C THR A 132 -11.97 2.42 -6.27
N ALA A 133 -11.83 2.44 -4.95
CA ALA A 133 -12.11 3.63 -4.14
C ALA A 133 -11.19 4.79 -4.51
N ALA A 134 -9.90 4.53 -4.74
CA ALA A 134 -8.93 5.54 -5.16
C ALA A 134 -9.33 6.16 -6.50
N MET A 135 -9.67 5.34 -7.50
CA MET A 135 -10.09 5.83 -8.82
C MET A 135 -11.39 6.64 -8.74
N ARG A 136 -12.35 6.20 -7.95
CA ARG A 136 -13.61 6.93 -7.74
C ARG A 136 -13.39 8.27 -7.05
N ALA A 137 -12.36 8.38 -6.22
CA ALA A 137 -11.99 9.64 -5.57
C ALA A 137 -11.21 10.58 -6.48
N GLY A 138 -10.78 10.12 -7.66
CA GLY A 138 -10.08 10.92 -8.65
C GLY A 138 -8.58 10.62 -8.78
N ALA A 139 -8.08 9.57 -8.14
CA ALA A 139 -6.68 9.16 -8.32
C ALA A 139 -6.45 8.62 -9.74
N THR A 140 -5.34 9.04 -10.36
CA THR A 140 -4.98 8.65 -11.73
C THR A 140 -3.73 7.78 -11.80
N GLY A 141 -3.04 7.60 -10.69
CA GLY A 141 -1.81 6.80 -10.63
C GLY A 141 -1.29 6.66 -9.21
N ALA A 142 -0.15 6.00 -9.08
CA ALA A 142 0.54 5.81 -7.82
C ALA A 142 1.93 6.48 -7.86
N PRO A 143 2.39 7.08 -6.78
CA PRO A 143 1.65 7.30 -5.54
C PRO A 143 0.60 8.40 -5.68
N THR A 144 -0.49 8.29 -4.93
CA THR A 144 -1.46 9.38 -4.76
C THR A 144 -1.56 9.69 -3.27
N PHE A 145 -1.46 10.96 -2.93
CA PHE A 145 -1.56 11.46 -1.56
C PHE A 145 -2.90 12.15 -1.38
N ILE A 146 -3.55 11.94 -0.25
CA ILE A 146 -4.80 12.62 0.07
C ILE A 146 -4.48 13.79 1.00
N VAL A 147 -4.66 15.00 0.50
CA VAL A 147 -4.39 16.24 1.25
C VAL A 147 -5.69 17.04 1.34
N ASP A 148 -6.15 17.28 2.56
CA ASP A 148 -7.43 17.96 2.81
C ASP A 148 -8.61 17.30 2.06
N GLY A 149 -8.58 15.97 2.01
CA GLY A 149 -9.60 15.16 1.34
C GLY A 149 -9.50 15.12 -0.19
N VAL A 150 -8.46 15.70 -0.78
CA VAL A 150 -8.26 15.80 -2.23
C VAL A 150 -7.05 14.97 -2.69
N PRO A 151 -7.22 14.11 -3.71
CA PRO A 151 -6.09 13.38 -4.29
C PRO A 151 -5.10 14.31 -4.99
N GLN A 152 -3.81 14.08 -4.78
CA GLN A 152 -2.75 14.74 -5.52
C GLN A 152 -1.60 13.77 -5.78
N SER A 153 -0.90 13.95 -6.91
CA SER A 153 0.22 13.09 -7.28
C SER A 153 1.57 13.56 -6.73
N GLN A 154 1.67 14.82 -6.35
CA GLN A 154 2.92 15.37 -5.80
C GLN A 154 3.03 15.11 -4.32
N PHE A 155 4.26 14.86 -3.86
CA PHE A 155 4.54 14.71 -2.44
C PHE A 155 4.13 15.99 -1.70
N PRO A 156 3.37 15.90 -0.59
CA PRO A 156 2.87 17.07 0.12
C PRO A 156 4.00 17.95 0.63
N SER A 157 3.81 19.27 0.50
CA SER A 157 4.71 20.25 1.10
C SER A 157 4.61 20.21 2.63
N ALA A 158 5.73 20.45 3.27
CA ALA A 158 5.77 20.53 4.73
C ALA A 158 4.93 21.73 5.24
#